data_97648741edae8fc74247774e31fb23eb
#
_entry.id   97648741edae8fc74247774e31fb23eb
#
_cell.length_a   1.000
_cell.length_b   1.000
_cell.length_c   1.000
_cell.angle_alpha   90.00
_cell.angle_beta   90.00
_cell.angle_gamma   90.00
#
_symmetry.space_group_name_H-M   'P 1'
#
loop_
_entity.id
_entity.type
_entity.pdbx_description
1 polymer ?
#
loop_
_entity_poly.entity_id
_entity_poly.type
_entity_poly.pdbx_seq_one_letter_code
_entity_poly.pdbx_strand_id
1 'polypeptide(L)'
;DVLGSRGLGDVYKRQLVYGAKAEEANTGIYQSKQCAEMGFIIKDGAPYKSRPYDMFLSEEVDFLKAELFARNLVAGDAKAAYEAGVRASFETWGVSGDVEEYLASTEKNEAGTSAKYDDQQGAGNTALEKIITQKYIAGLPDLAQEAWNDKRRLNLPRLDVAVYRDQAVYNNSDTNILNPQNFIKRMKYPMKEQLVNAAEYEKGKSMLGGKGDVVSTPIWWDKNSNYCTSSK
;
A
#
# COMPACT_ATOMS: atom_id res chain seq x y z
N ASP A 1 27.75 -0.16 2.72
CA ASP A 1 26.48 0.47 3.13
C ASP A 1 25.80 1.29 2.04
N VAL A 2 26.07 0.97 0.78
CA VAL A 2 25.44 1.67 -0.35
C VAL A 2 24.12 0.98 -0.75
N LEU A 3 23.94 -0.28 -0.40
CA LEU A 3 22.73 -1.06 -0.66
C LEU A 3 21.53 -0.64 0.20
N GLY A 4 21.77 -0.11 1.40
CA GLY A 4 20.71 0.33 2.31
C GLY A 4 19.98 1.60 1.88
N SER A 5 20.51 2.39 0.95
CA SER A 5 19.95 3.70 0.61
C SER A 5 19.28 3.78 -0.76
N ARG A 6 19.31 2.73 -1.58
CA ARG A 6 18.83 2.75 -2.96
C ARG A 6 17.88 1.63 -3.36
N GLY A 7 17.63 0.66 -2.49
CA GLY A 7 16.76 -0.48 -2.78
C GLY A 7 15.33 -0.27 -2.33
N LEU A 8 14.40 -0.98 -2.96
CA LEU A 8 13.00 -1.06 -2.57
C LEU A 8 12.80 -1.49 -1.11
N GLY A 9 13.77 -2.21 -0.51
CA GLY A 9 13.77 -2.56 0.91
C GLY A 9 13.80 -1.36 1.85
N ASP A 10 14.30 -0.22 1.39
CA ASP A 10 14.41 0.99 2.20
C ASP A 10 13.07 1.74 2.35
N VAL A 11 12.14 1.54 1.44
CA VAL A 11 10.76 2.05 1.54
C VAL A 11 10.08 1.48 2.78
N TYR A 12 10.37 0.24 3.15
CA TYR A 12 9.80 -0.41 4.32
C TYR A 12 10.46 -0.03 5.64
N LYS A 13 11.77 0.13 5.65
CA LYS A 13 12.49 0.57 6.87
C LYS A 13 12.08 1.98 7.31
N ARG A 14 11.42 2.74 6.42
CA ARG A 14 11.05 4.14 6.66
C ARG A 14 9.57 4.39 6.87
N GLN A 15 8.72 3.38 6.80
CA GLN A 15 7.33 3.48 7.25
C GLN A 15 7.23 3.81 8.75
N LEU A 16 8.29 3.64 9.53
CA LEU A 16 8.40 4.12 10.91
C LEU A 16 8.14 5.63 11.06
N VAL A 17 8.42 6.41 10.03
CA VAL A 17 8.18 7.86 10.03
C VAL A 17 6.69 8.19 10.11
N TYR A 18 5.83 7.36 9.55
CA TYR A 18 4.38 7.58 9.59
C TYR A 18 3.74 7.30 10.96
N GLY A 19 4.43 6.61 11.85
CA GLY A 19 4.02 6.39 13.24
C GLY A 19 4.56 7.41 14.23
N ALA A 20 5.47 8.30 13.79
CA ALA A 20 6.06 9.30 14.65
C ALA A 20 5.06 10.40 15.02
N LYS A 21 5.20 10.97 16.20
CA LYS A 21 4.47 12.18 16.58
C LYS A 21 4.89 13.33 15.66
N ALA A 22 3.98 14.27 15.39
CA ALA A 22 4.28 15.42 14.55
C ALA A 22 5.49 16.23 15.08
N GLU A 23 5.68 16.28 16.38
CA GLU A 23 6.84 16.90 17.04
C GLU A 23 8.14 16.18 16.67
N GLU A 24 8.11 14.85 16.61
CA GLU A 24 9.27 14.04 16.22
C GLU A 24 9.52 14.14 14.71
N ALA A 25 8.46 14.19 13.89
CA ALA A 25 8.59 14.36 12.44
C ALA A 25 9.19 15.72 12.04
N ASN A 26 9.02 16.75 12.86
CA ASN A 26 9.59 18.07 12.65
C ASN A 26 10.98 18.25 13.30
N THR A 27 11.47 17.26 14.03
CA THR A 27 12.81 17.31 14.60
C THR A 27 13.86 16.88 13.58
N GLY A 28 15.10 17.32 13.76
CA GLY A 28 16.22 17.03 12.86
C GLY A 28 16.49 15.56 12.57
N ILE A 29 15.88 14.63 13.30
CA ILE A 29 15.97 13.20 13.06
C ILE A 29 15.33 12.82 11.71
N TYR A 30 14.18 13.40 11.39
CA TYR A 30 13.49 13.14 10.12
C TYR A 30 13.90 14.09 9.00
N GLN A 31 14.49 15.23 9.35
CA GLN A 31 15.15 16.13 8.39
C GLN A 31 16.54 15.62 8.01
N SER A 32 17.10 14.71 8.80
CA SER A 32 18.41 14.12 8.53
C SER A 32 18.31 12.89 7.62
N LYS A 33 19.46 12.38 7.22
CA LYS A 33 19.71 11.28 6.26
C LYS A 33 18.96 9.96 6.48
N GLN A 34 18.01 9.89 7.39
CA GLN A 34 17.21 8.67 7.67
C GLN A 34 16.01 8.52 6.72
N CYS A 35 15.61 9.57 6.02
CA CYS A 35 14.58 9.48 4.99
C CYS A 35 15.22 9.32 3.62
N ALA A 36 14.77 8.35 2.81
CA ALA A 36 15.20 8.26 1.43
C ALA A 36 14.87 9.56 0.72
N GLU A 37 15.86 10.14 0.08
CA GLU A 37 15.59 11.19 -0.87
C GLU A 37 14.82 10.59 -2.04
N MET A 38 13.83 11.30 -2.54
CA MET A 38 13.18 10.93 -3.79
C MET A 38 14.26 10.84 -4.87
N GLY A 39 14.34 9.67 -5.50
CA GLY A 39 15.35 9.40 -6.52
C GLY A 39 15.14 10.24 -7.78
N PHE A 40 15.88 9.91 -8.82
CA PHE A 40 15.91 10.62 -10.10
C PHE A 40 14.53 10.91 -10.73
N ILE A 41 13.49 10.20 -10.34
CA ILE A 41 12.14 10.36 -10.87
C ILE A 41 11.52 11.71 -10.46
N ILE A 42 11.85 12.23 -9.28
CA ILE A 42 11.18 13.40 -8.70
C ILE A 42 12.18 14.49 -8.29
N LYS A 43 13.44 14.13 -8.01
CA LYS A 43 14.41 14.98 -7.34
C LYS A 43 14.73 16.31 -8.05
N ASP A 44 14.79 16.33 -9.36
CA ASP A 44 15.32 17.49 -10.08
C ASP A 44 14.30 18.22 -10.97
N GLY A 45 13.03 17.87 -10.87
CA GLY A 45 11.95 18.50 -11.63
C GLY A 45 12.02 18.33 -13.15
N ALA A 46 13.20 18.09 -13.73
CA ALA A 46 13.39 17.95 -15.17
C ALA A 46 13.10 16.53 -15.69
N PRO A 47 13.58 15.44 -15.07
CA PRO A 47 13.19 14.08 -15.47
C PRO A 47 11.69 13.81 -15.27
N TYR A 48 11.10 14.42 -14.25
CA TYR A 48 9.68 14.33 -13.97
C TYR A 48 8.80 14.81 -15.14
N LYS A 49 9.21 15.88 -15.82
CA LYS A 49 8.44 16.43 -16.95
C LYS A 49 8.52 15.58 -18.22
N SER A 50 9.54 14.77 -18.36
CA SER A 50 9.79 13.92 -19.53
C SER A 50 9.50 12.45 -19.32
N ARG A 51 9.23 12.03 -18.06
CA ARG A 51 8.89 10.64 -17.76
C ARG A 51 7.48 10.32 -18.26
N PRO A 52 7.30 9.22 -19.00
CA PRO A 52 5.98 8.72 -19.32
C PRO A 52 5.18 8.42 -18.05
N TYR A 53 3.89 8.64 -18.08
CA TYR A 53 2.99 8.19 -17.02
C TYR A 53 2.70 6.70 -17.21
N ASP A 54 2.97 5.91 -16.18
CA ASP A 54 2.76 4.47 -16.20
C ASP A 54 1.28 4.17 -15.97
N MET A 55 0.61 3.68 -17.00
CA MET A 55 -0.80 3.26 -16.91
C MET A 55 -0.94 1.77 -16.59
N PHE A 56 -0.01 0.96 -17.07
CA PHE A 56 0.02 -0.48 -16.87
C PHE A 56 1.43 -1.00 -17.14
N LEU A 57 1.97 -1.73 -16.18
CA LEU A 57 3.35 -2.19 -16.22
C LEU A 57 3.43 -3.70 -16.55
N SER A 58 4.50 -4.11 -17.21
CA SER A 58 4.74 -5.54 -17.52
C SER A 58 4.86 -6.39 -16.26
N GLU A 59 5.55 -5.88 -15.24
CA GLU A 59 5.67 -6.51 -13.92
C GLU A 59 4.33 -6.69 -13.22
N GLU A 60 3.37 -5.80 -13.44
CA GLU A 60 2.02 -5.97 -12.90
C GLU A 60 1.33 -7.21 -13.46
N VAL A 61 1.52 -7.50 -14.75
CA VAL A 61 1.00 -8.73 -15.38
C VAL A 61 1.56 -9.96 -14.70
N ASP A 62 2.85 -9.97 -14.37
CA ASP A 62 3.49 -11.11 -13.73
C ASP A 62 3.01 -11.27 -12.28
N PHE A 63 2.79 -10.19 -11.53
CA PHE A 63 2.18 -10.27 -10.21
C PHE A 63 0.71 -10.71 -10.27
N LEU A 64 -0.06 -10.32 -11.29
CA LEU A 64 -1.42 -10.82 -11.48
C LEU A 64 -1.44 -12.32 -11.79
N LYS A 65 -0.52 -12.82 -12.62
CA LYS A 65 -0.34 -14.26 -12.84
C LYS A 65 0.04 -14.97 -11.55
N ALA A 66 1.01 -14.42 -10.80
CA ALA A 66 1.42 -14.99 -9.51
C ALA A 66 0.25 -15.09 -8.54
N GLU A 67 -0.61 -14.08 -8.46
CA GLU A 67 -1.83 -14.12 -7.64
C GLU A 67 -2.79 -15.21 -8.09
N LEU A 68 -3.06 -15.31 -9.39
CA LEU A 68 -3.96 -16.35 -9.94
C LEU A 68 -3.47 -17.75 -9.60
N PHE A 69 -2.17 -17.99 -9.74
CA PHE A 69 -1.53 -19.27 -9.44
C PHE A 69 -1.52 -19.55 -7.92
N ALA A 70 -1.13 -18.58 -7.11
CA ALA A 70 -1.10 -18.74 -5.65
C ALA A 70 -2.49 -18.99 -5.04
N ARG A 71 -3.53 -18.48 -5.68
CA ARG A 71 -4.94 -18.71 -5.28
C ARG A 71 -5.57 -19.95 -5.92
N ASN A 72 -4.81 -20.71 -6.71
CA ASN A 72 -5.28 -21.88 -7.43
C ASN A 72 -6.49 -21.60 -8.36
N LEU A 73 -6.60 -20.40 -8.89
CA LEU A 73 -7.65 -20.02 -9.84
C LEU A 73 -7.30 -20.48 -11.27
N VAL A 74 -6.01 -20.56 -11.55
CA VAL A 74 -5.43 -21.08 -12.80
C VAL A 74 -4.23 -21.93 -12.44
N ALA A 75 -3.93 -22.98 -13.18
CA ALA A 75 -2.74 -23.78 -12.99
C ALA A 75 -1.50 -23.02 -13.48
N GLY A 76 -0.44 -23.02 -12.68
CA GLY A 76 0.82 -22.37 -13.03
C GLY A 76 1.78 -22.30 -11.85
N ASP A 77 2.95 -21.74 -12.08
CA ASP A 77 4.00 -21.57 -11.07
C ASP A 77 3.97 -20.14 -10.50
N ALA A 78 3.39 -20.03 -9.31
CA ALA A 78 3.27 -18.75 -8.61
C ALA A 78 4.62 -18.15 -8.23
N LYS A 79 5.61 -19.00 -7.89
CA LYS A 79 6.96 -18.54 -7.54
C LYS A 79 7.66 -17.96 -8.76
N ALA A 80 7.65 -18.68 -9.86
CA ALA A 80 8.29 -18.21 -11.09
C ALA A 80 7.68 -16.88 -11.57
N ALA A 81 6.35 -16.76 -11.54
CA ALA A 81 5.67 -15.51 -11.90
C ALA A 81 6.00 -14.36 -10.94
N TYR A 82 6.02 -14.61 -9.62
CA TYR A 82 6.41 -13.64 -8.60
C TYR A 82 7.84 -13.11 -8.84
N GLU A 83 8.80 -14.03 -9.01
CA GLU A 83 10.19 -13.67 -9.21
C GLU A 83 10.39 -12.92 -10.54
N ALA A 84 9.65 -13.27 -11.59
CA ALA A 84 9.67 -12.55 -12.87
C ALA A 84 9.19 -11.10 -12.68
N GLY A 85 8.10 -10.88 -11.96
CA GLY A 85 7.61 -9.55 -11.66
C GLY A 85 8.59 -8.71 -10.85
N VAL A 86 9.27 -9.32 -9.86
CA VAL A 86 10.32 -8.61 -9.09
C VAL A 86 11.48 -8.23 -9.98
N ARG A 87 11.98 -9.14 -10.84
CA ARG A 87 13.09 -8.85 -11.75
C ARG A 87 12.72 -7.73 -12.73
N ALA A 88 11.54 -7.79 -13.32
CA ALA A 88 11.05 -6.74 -14.22
C ALA A 88 10.96 -5.38 -13.52
N SER A 89 10.48 -5.34 -12.27
CA SER A 89 10.44 -4.11 -11.48
C SER A 89 11.84 -3.55 -11.20
N PHE A 90 12.82 -4.41 -10.86
CA PHE A 90 14.20 -3.98 -10.67
C PHE A 90 14.83 -3.44 -11.95
N GLU A 91 14.48 -4.02 -13.11
CA GLU A 91 14.91 -3.52 -14.42
C GLU A 91 14.31 -2.15 -14.72
N THR A 92 13.01 -1.97 -14.49
CA THR A 92 12.31 -0.68 -14.62
C THR A 92 12.98 0.42 -13.79
N TRP A 93 13.44 0.08 -12.58
CA TRP A 93 14.11 1.01 -11.69
C TRP A 93 15.63 1.13 -11.92
N GLY A 94 16.21 0.35 -12.84
CA GLY A 94 17.64 0.39 -13.18
C GLY A 94 18.55 -0.12 -12.07
N VAL A 95 18.07 -1.03 -11.23
CA VAL A 95 18.82 -1.64 -10.10
C VAL A 95 18.92 -3.16 -10.20
N SER A 96 18.87 -3.69 -11.41
CA SER A 96 18.81 -5.13 -11.68
C SER A 96 20.01 -5.94 -11.15
N GLY A 97 21.15 -5.30 -10.88
CA GLY A 97 22.32 -5.97 -10.30
C GLY A 97 22.08 -6.59 -8.91
N ASP A 98 21.11 -6.09 -8.16
CA ASP A 98 20.87 -6.47 -6.76
C ASP A 98 19.68 -7.42 -6.61
N VAL A 99 19.01 -7.79 -7.71
CA VAL A 99 17.73 -8.51 -7.67
C VAL A 99 17.82 -9.91 -7.08
N GLU A 100 18.88 -10.65 -7.36
CA GLU A 100 19.03 -12.01 -6.85
C GLU A 100 19.33 -12.04 -5.33
N GLU A 101 20.10 -11.07 -4.84
CA GLU A 101 20.31 -10.88 -3.40
C GLU A 101 18.99 -10.54 -2.71
N TYR A 102 18.21 -9.65 -3.31
CA TYR A 102 16.89 -9.29 -2.82
C TYR A 102 15.95 -10.49 -2.75
N LEU A 103 15.85 -11.28 -3.84
CA LEU A 103 15.00 -12.47 -3.92
C LEU A 103 15.43 -13.59 -2.95
N ALA A 104 16.68 -13.61 -2.54
CA ALA A 104 17.20 -14.54 -1.54
C ALA A 104 16.97 -14.07 -0.09
N SER A 105 16.61 -12.80 0.11
CA SER A 105 16.53 -12.19 1.44
C SER A 105 15.33 -12.70 2.23
N THR A 106 15.61 -13.11 3.47
CA THR A 106 14.62 -13.47 4.49
C THR A 106 14.36 -12.32 5.48
N GLU A 107 14.97 -11.16 5.25
CA GLU A 107 14.69 -9.99 6.06
C GLU A 107 13.23 -9.57 5.89
N LYS A 108 12.58 -9.29 7.01
CA LYS A 108 11.16 -8.93 7.07
C LYS A 108 10.99 -7.43 7.21
N ASN A 109 10.07 -6.89 6.47
CA ASN A 109 9.60 -5.53 6.68
C ASN A 109 8.77 -5.42 7.98
N GLU A 110 8.32 -4.22 8.33
CA GLU A 110 7.50 -3.97 9.52
C GLU A 110 6.18 -4.77 9.54
N ALA A 111 5.66 -5.14 8.38
CA ALA A 111 4.46 -5.97 8.24
C ALA A 111 4.76 -7.47 8.40
N GLY A 112 6.02 -7.86 8.54
CA GLY A 112 6.45 -9.25 8.66
C GLY A 112 6.69 -9.97 7.34
N THR A 113 6.71 -9.25 6.21
CA THR A 113 6.85 -9.81 4.85
C THR A 113 8.30 -9.77 4.40
N SER A 114 8.86 -10.91 3.97
CA SER A 114 10.18 -11.02 3.34
C SER A 114 10.09 -11.14 1.81
N ALA A 115 11.19 -10.87 1.11
CA ALA A 115 11.22 -10.98 -0.35
C ALA A 115 11.30 -12.42 -0.84
N LYS A 116 12.00 -13.30 -0.12
CA LYS A 116 12.16 -14.70 -0.52
C LYS A 116 10.83 -15.44 -0.55
N TYR A 117 10.43 -15.92 -1.73
CA TYR A 117 9.11 -16.55 -1.92
C TYR A 117 8.88 -17.75 -1.01
N ASP A 118 9.88 -18.63 -0.87
CA ASP A 118 9.76 -19.88 -0.09
C ASP A 118 9.77 -19.65 1.43
N ASP A 119 10.16 -18.47 1.91
CA ASP A 119 10.08 -18.12 3.31
C ASP A 119 8.65 -17.66 3.66
N GLN A 120 7.76 -18.61 3.90
CA GLN A 120 6.35 -18.33 4.23
C GLN A 120 6.04 -18.51 5.71
N GLN A 121 7.02 -18.29 6.56
CA GLN A 121 6.85 -18.47 8.01
C GLN A 121 6.50 -17.16 8.71
N GLY A 122 5.53 -17.25 9.61
CA GLY A 122 5.09 -16.13 10.43
C GLY A 122 3.93 -15.34 9.83
N ALA A 123 3.31 -14.51 10.64
CA ALA A 123 2.24 -13.62 10.22
C ALA A 123 2.78 -12.57 9.25
N GLY A 124 2.02 -12.28 8.20
CA GLY A 124 2.41 -11.28 7.21
C GLY A 124 3.31 -11.81 6.10
N ASN A 125 3.59 -13.12 6.04
CA ASN A 125 4.59 -13.69 5.14
C ASN A 125 4.07 -14.81 4.23
N THR A 126 2.78 -14.84 3.96
CA THR A 126 2.19 -15.78 3.00
C THR A 126 2.58 -15.42 1.57
N ALA A 127 2.46 -16.36 0.64
CA ALA A 127 2.70 -16.12 -0.79
C ALA A 127 1.88 -14.93 -1.30
N LEU A 128 0.61 -14.84 -0.95
CA LEU A 128 -0.26 -13.76 -1.38
C LEU A 128 0.17 -12.39 -0.82
N GLU A 129 0.58 -12.34 0.46
CA GLU A 129 1.11 -11.13 1.08
C GLU A 129 2.38 -10.64 0.39
N LYS A 130 3.29 -11.55 0.01
CA LYS A 130 4.48 -11.21 -0.76
C LYS A 130 4.14 -10.66 -2.15
N ILE A 131 3.29 -11.33 -2.89
CA ILE A 131 2.90 -10.95 -4.25
C ILE A 131 2.30 -9.55 -4.25
N ILE A 132 1.31 -9.29 -3.39
CA ILE A 132 0.62 -7.99 -3.35
C ILE A 132 1.53 -6.89 -2.80
N THR A 133 2.41 -7.22 -1.88
CA THR A 133 3.43 -6.27 -1.39
C THR A 133 4.38 -5.85 -2.50
N GLN A 134 4.88 -6.79 -3.30
CA GLN A 134 5.76 -6.45 -4.42
C GLN A 134 5.02 -5.72 -5.55
N LYS A 135 3.78 -6.10 -5.84
CA LYS A 135 2.93 -5.37 -6.78
C LYS A 135 2.74 -3.92 -6.35
N TYR A 136 2.49 -3.68 -5.06
CA TYR A 136 2.37 -2.33 -4.48
C TYR A 136 3.65 -1.51 -4.69
N ILE A 137 4.82 -2.12 -4.42
CA ILE A 137 6.11 -1.45 -4.56
C ILE A 137 6.38 -1.12 -6.04
N ALA A 138 6.17 -2.08 -6.93
CA ALA A 138 6.38 -1.91 -8.36
C ALA A 138 5.49 -0.81 -8.95
N GLY A 139 4.27 -0.67 -8.45
CA GLY A 139 3.30 0.32 -8.93
C GLY A 139 3.55 1.76 -8.48
N LEU A 140 4.55 2.02 -7.64
CA LEU A 140 4.89 3.38 -7.24
C LEU A 140 5.60 4.14 -8.37
N PRO A 141 5.33 5.43 -8.57
CA PRO A 141 4.34 6.27 -7.88
C PRO A 141 2.95 6.29 -8.57
N ASP A 142 2.80 5.78 -9.77
CA ASP A 142 1.67 6.08 -10.65
C ASP A 142 0.44 5.19 -10.40
N LEU A 143 0.64 3.93 -9.96
CA LEU A 143 -0.44 2.95 -9.80
C LEU A 143 -1.05 2.91 -8.39
N ALA A 144 -1.08 4.04 -7.70
CA ALA A 144 -1.66 4.15 -6.35
C ALA A 144 -3.15 3.74 -6.30
N GLN A 145 -3.89 3.96 -7.39
CA GLN A 145 -5.29 3.54 -7.49
C GLN A 145 -5.44 2.02 -7.47
N GLU A 146 -4.55 1.30 -8.15
CA GLU A 146 -4.53 -0.17 -8.16
C GLU A 146 -4.15 -0.71 -6.79
N ALA A 147 -3.19 -0.10 -6.12
CA ALA A 147 -2.83 -0.43 -4.75
C ALA A 147 -4.02 -0.26 -3.78
N TRP A 148 -4.80 0.81 -3.94
CA TRP A 148 -6.02 1.02 -3.15
C TRP A 148 -7.11 -0.02 -3.47
N ASN A 149 -7.27 -0.39 -4.74
CA ASN A 149 -8.19 -1.46 -5.16
C ASN A 149 -7.79 -2.80 -4.53
N ASP A 150 -6.51 -3.15 -4.54
CA ASP A 150 -6.00 -4.37 -3.90
C ASP A 150 -6.20 -4.33 -2.38
N LYS A 151 -5.97 -3.18 -1.75
CA LYS A 151 -6.22 -3.00 -0.32
C LYS A 151 -7.69 -3.27 0.04
N ARG A 152 -8.61 -2.80 -0.76
CA ARG A 152 -10.05 -3.02 -0.54
C ARG A 152 -10.48 -4.45 -0.89
N ARG A 153 -9.87 -5.07 -1.91
CA ARG A 153 -10.21 -6.41 -2.40
C ARG A 153 -9.65 -7.51 -1.50
N LEU A 154 -8.41 -7.38 -1.04
CA LEU A 154 -7.66 -8.43 -0.35
C LEU A 154 -7.27 -8.05 1.08
N ASN A 155 -7.45 -6.81 1.47
CA ASN A 155 -6.87 -6.23 2.67
C ASN A 155 -5.32 -6.24 2.68
N LEU A 156 -4.72 -6.23 1.51
CA LEU A 156 -3.28 -6.24 1.28
C LEU A 156 -2.86 -5.09 0.36
N PRO A 157 -1.63 -4.62 0.43
CA PRO A 157 -0.62 -5.02 1.40
C PRO A 157 -0.98 -4.59 2.84
N ARG A 158 -0.23 -5.08 3.82
CA ARG A 158 -0.31 -4.58 5.18
C ARG A 158 0.36 -3.22 5.24
N LEU A 159 -0.41 -2.19 5.51
CA LEU A 159 0.06 -0.80 5.59
C LEU A 159 -0.25 -0.24 6.97
N ASP A 160 0.68 0.54 7.48
CA ASP A 160 0.43 1.28 8.71
C ASP A 160 -0.54 2.43 8.49
N VAL A 161 -1.41 2.64 9.44
CA VAL A 161 -2.24 3.84 9.51
C VAL A 161 -1.53 4.85 10.40
N ALA A 162 -1.43 6.08 9.94
CA ALA A 162 -0.81 7.15 10.70
C ALA A 162 -1.43 7.24 12.10
N VAL A 163 -0.60 7.02 13.12
CA VAL A 163 -1.05 7.06 14.53
C VAL A 163 -1.32 8.49 14.96
N TYR A 164 -0.49 9.42 14.50
CA TYR A 164 -0.65 10.83 14.80
C TYR A 164 -1.31 11.58 13.64
N ARG A 165 -2.30 12.36 13.97
CA ARG A 165 -3.05 13.22 13.04
C ARG A 165 -3.15 14.61 13.63
N ASP A 166 -3.08 15.61 12.76
CA ASP A 166 -3.33 16.98 13.18
C ASP A 166 -4.77 17.12 13.68
N GLN A 167 -4.92 17.35 14.97
CA GLN A 167 -6.22 17.51 15.61
C GLN A 167 -6.97 18.77 15.16
N ALA A 168 -6.27 19.77 14.65
CA ALA A 168 -6.89 20.96 14.08
C ALA A 168 -7.64 20.64 12.77
N VAL A 169 -7.16 19.62 12.03
CA VAL A 169 -7.78 19.17 10.78
C VAL A 169 -8.82 18.06 11.03
N TYR A 170 -8.57 17.21 12.04
CA TYR A 170 -9.41 16.06 12.35
C TYR A 170 -10.08 16.25 13.70
N ASN A 171 -11.38 16.44 13.69
CA ASN A 171 -12.16 16.42 14.94
C ASN A 171 -12.14 14.99 15.52
N ASN A 172 -11.63 14.84 16.73
CA ASN A 172 -11.52 13.55 17.42
C ASN A 172 -12.85 12.83 17.66
N SER A 173 -13.96 13.56 17.61
CA SER A 173 -15.32 13.00 17.68
C SER A 173 -15.82 12.51 16.32
N ASP A 174 -15.09 12.75 15.23
CA ASP A 174 -15.51 12.33 13.91
C ASP A 174 -15.30 10.81 13.74
N THR A 175 -16.39 10.11 13.49
CA THR A 175 -16.40 8.67 13.17
C THR A 175 -15.70 8.34 11.86
N ASN A 176 -15.25 9.34 11.11
CA ASN A 176 -14.43 9.20 9.90
C ASN A 176 -12.94 9.18 10.17
N ILE A 177 -12.49 9.24 11.42
CA ILE A 177 -11.08 9.11 11.77
C ILE A 177 -10.58 7.74 11.28
N LEU A 178 -9.55 7.80 10.45
CA LEU A 178 -8.90 6.60 9.97
C LEU A 178 -8.06 5.96 11.08
N ASN A 179 -8.28 4.70 11.28
CA ASN A 179 -7.47 3.84 12.14
C ASN A 179 -7.54 2.42 11.58
N PRO A 180 -6.85 1.42 12.16
CA PRO A 180 -6.89 0.05 11.66
C PRO A 180 -8.29 -0.53 11.50
N GLN A 181 -9.23 -0.10 12.33
CA GLN A 181 -10.64 -0.57 12.31
C GLN A 181 -11.53 0.29 11.40
N ASN A 182 -11.14 1.54 11.16
CA ASN A 182 -11.94 2.53 10.44
C ASN A 182 -11.23 3.05 9.19
N PHE A 183 -10.54 2.19 8.48
CA PHE A 183 -9.88 2.54 7.23
C PHE A 183 -10.90 2.88 6.13
N ILE A 184 -10.46 3.64 5.11
CA ILE A 184 -11.33 4.04 4.00
C ILE A 184 -11.78 2.80 3.21
N LYS A 185 -13.09 2.60 3.16
CA LYS A 185 -13.76 1.57 2.35
C LYS A 185 -14.57 2.16 1.21
N ARG A 186 -15.05 3.37 1.40
CA ARG A 186 -15.84 4.11 0.40
C ARG A 186 -15.67 5.62 0.59
N MET A 187 -16.04 6.35 -0.45
CA MET A 187 -16.24 7.80 -0.32
C MET A 187 -17.64 8.06 0.24
N LYS A 188 -17.79 9.11 1.03
CA LYS A 188 -19.10 9.60 1.47
C LYS A 188 -19.91 10.09 0.29
N TYR A 189 -21.22 10.12 0.44
CA TYR A 189 -22.08 10.87 -0.49
C TYR A 189 -21.70 12.36 -0.49
N PRO A 190 -21.78 13.02 -1.63
CA PRO A 190 -21.52 14.46 -1.69
C PRO A 190 -22.43 15.24 -0.73
N MET A 191 -21.89 16.23 -0.05
CA MET A 191 -22.67 17.08 0.88
C MET A 191 -23.85 17.73 0.17
N LYS A 192 -23.73 18.02 -1.12
CA LYS A 192 -24.81 18.59 -1.93
C LYS A 192 -26.06 17.70 -1.94
N GLU A 193 -25.90 16.37 -1.96
CA GLU A 193 -27.04 15.45 -1.90
C GLU A 193 -27.82 15.56 -0.59
N GLN A 194 -27.12 15.80 0.51
CA GLN A 194 -27.77 16.00 1.82
C GLN A 194 -28.66 17.25 1.83
N LEU A 195 -28.29 18.27 1.07
CA LEU A 195 -28.98 19.56 1.06
C LEU A 195 -30.11 19.64 0.04
N VAL A 196 -29.87 19.12 -1.18
CA VAL A 196 -30.81 19.32 -2.30
C VAL A 196 -31.66 18.08 -2.61
N ASN A 197 -31.27 16.91 -2.09
CA ASN A 197 -31.92 15.64 -2.34
C ASN A 197 -32.03 14.80 -1.04
N ALA A 198 -32.41 15.46 0.06
CA ALA A 198 -32.38 14.89 1.40
C ALA A 198 -33.13 13.57 1.52
N ALA A 199 -34.29 13.42 0.86
CA ALA A 199 -35.11 12.22 0.93
C ALA A 199 -34.39 11.00 0.34
N GLU A 200 -33.79 11.11 -0.84
CA GLU A 200 -33.05 10.01 -1.46
C GLU A 200 -31.71 9.79 -0.77
N TYR A 201 -31.08 10.85 -0.25
CA TYR A 201 -29.87 10.70 0.60
C TYR A 201 -30.16 9.82 1.84
N GLU A 202 -31.22 10.10 2.59
CA GLU A 202 -31.57 9.31 3.78
C GLU A 202 -31.94 7.87 3.42
N LYS A 203 -32.60 7.66 2.28
CA LYS A 203 -32.89 6.33 1.74
C LYS A 203 -31.60 5.58 1.38
N GLY A 204 -30.68 6.22 0.64
CA GLY A 204 -29.38 5.63 0.32
C GLY A 204 -28.55 5.34 1.57
N LYS A 205 -28.54 6.24 2.54
CA LYS A 205 -27.86 6.09 3.82
C LYS A 205 -28.42 4.91 4.64
N SER A 206 -29.72 4.71 4.65
CA SER A 206 -30.36 3.58 5.34
C SER A 206 -29.93 2.22 4.77
N MET A 207 -29.61 2.15 3.48
CA MET A 207 -29.12 0.94 2.81
C MET A 207 -27.67 0.59 3.17
N LEU A 208 -26.91 1.51 3.74
CA LEU A 208 -25.51 1.31 4.16
C LEU A 208 -25.36 0.55 5.49
N GLY A 209 -26.45 0.24 6.15
CA GLY A 209 -26.44 -0.42 7.45
C GLY A 209 -26.08 0.47 8.62
N GLY A 210 -25.78 -0.13 9.78
CA GLY A 210 -25.69 0.56 11.06
C GLY A 210 -24.61 1.64 11.20
N LYS A 211 -23.58 1.66 10.34
CA LYS A 211 -22.57 2.72 10.35
C LYS A 211 -22.99 3.98 9.57
N GLY A 212 -23.98 3.86 8.68
CA GLY A 212 -24.43 4.98 7.86
C GLY A 212 -23.38 5.51 6.87
N ASP A 213 -23.48 6.79 6.52
CA ASP A 213 -22.64 7.43 5.52
C ASP A 213 -21.29 7.91 6.09
N VAL A 214 -20.42 6.95 6.40
CA VAL A 214 -19.04 7.21 6.85
C VAL A 214 -18.04 6.49 5.94
N VAL A 215 -16.80 6.96 5.92
CA VAL A 215 -15.74 6.41 5.03
C VAL A 215 -15.42 4.95 5.33
N SER A 216 -15.61 4.50 6.56
CA SER A 216 -15.34 3.12 6.99
C SER A 216 -16.52 2.17 6.81
N THR A 217 -17.63 2.62 6.25
CA THR A 217 -18.78 1.75 5.97
C THR A 217 -18.43 0.74 4.88
N PRO A 218 -18.55 -0.57 5.15
CA PRO A 218 -18.27 -1.59 4.15
C PRO A 218 -19.21 -1.47 2.95
N ILE A 219 -18.69 -1.74 1.79
CA ILE A 219 -19.47 -1.94 0.56
C ILE A 219 -19.69 -3.44 0.33
N TRP A 220 -20.65 -3.80 -0.53
CA TRP A 220 -21.10 -5.17 -0.67
C TRP A 220 -20.00 -6.20 -1.01
N TRP A 221 -18.93 -5.79 -1.68
CA TRP A 221 -17.80 -6.63 -2.06
C TRP A 221 -16.57 -6.50 -1.15
N ASP A 222 -16.46 -5.42 -0.38
CA ASP A 222 -15.40 -5.24 0.61
C ASP A 222 -15.91 -5.63 1.99
N LYS A 223 -15.81 -6.93 2.29
CA LYS A 223 -16.26 -7.53 3.56
C LYS A 223 -15.14 -7.62 4.60
N ASN A 224 -13.96 -7.13 4.29
CA ASN A 224 -12.84 -7.18 5.23
C ASN A 224 -13.16 -6.36 6.49
N SER A 225 -13.15 -7.02 7.64
CA SER A 225 -13.44 -6.39 8.92
C SER A 225 -12.22 -5.69 9.52
N ASN A 226 -11.02 -6.19 9.24
CA ASN A 226 -9.77 -5.68 9.76
C ASN A 226 -8.86 -5.28 8.62
N TYR A 227 -8.50 -4.01 8.58
CA TYR A 227 -7.36 -3.58 7.78
C TYR A 227 -6.12 -3.91 8.58
N CYS A 228 -5.45 -5.01 8.19
CA CYS A 228 -4.20 -5.37 8.81
C CYS A 228 -3.19 -4.27 8.60
N THR A 229 -2.91 -3.65 9.66
CA THR A 229 -1.72 -2.87 9.89
C THR A 229 -0.68 -3.80 10.47
N SER A 230 0.57 -3.37 10.50
CA SER A 230 1.56 -4.05 11.30
C SER A 230 1.01 -4.29 12.70
N SER A 231 1.25 -5.46 13.23
CA SER A 231 0.81 -5.87 14.57
C SER A 231 1.64 -5.18 15.65
N LYS A 232 1.59 -3.87 15.73
CA LYS A 232 2.09 -3.10 16.87
C LYS A 232 0.96 -2.64 17.75
#